data_3a9c6b7f7f0bf46347221583c7678c1b
#
_entry.id   3a9c6b7f7f0bf46347221583c7678c1b
#
_cell.length_a   1.000
_cell.length_b   1.000
_cell.length_c   1.000
_cell.angle_alpha   90.00
_cell.angle_beta   90.00
_cell.angle_gamma   90.00
#
_symmetry.space_group_name_H-M   'P 1'
#
loop_
_entity.id
_entity.type
_entity.pdbx_description
1 polymer ?
#
loop_
_entity_poly.entity_id
_entity_poly.type
_entity_poly.pdbx_seq_one_letter_code
_entity_poly.pdbx_strand_id
1 'polypeptide(L)'
;MKDGIVKNTIILIATSMIIRVLSLVNRIVLTRLLGEEGIALYVITLPSLGLFMTFAGFSLNIAVSKVIAENAVTGRHSEKKILSVAVAIGLAVSAATILLALAILKPLIVYGLKQENAFFPLLASVFFLPLIALNNVFRGYFNGKNRMATSAYATLVEQVSRIACAFLLLYLFLSRGLIIAVTLAVLAMGGGEIVSLAFILWKMRKERPRPNASTAPPTNALLKVAIPTTASRLVGTFTYFLEPIVYTAALTLVGFGPGEILRRYSAITAYGIPLITPVSYTHL
;
A
#
# COMPACT_ATOMS: atom_id res chain seq x y z
N MET A 1 18.60 -10.85 -25.47
CA MET A 1 17.42 -10.06 -25.04
C MET A 1 16.26 -10.93 -24.55
N LYS A 2 15.87 -12.00 -25.26
CA LYS A 2 14.75 -12.89 -24.84
C LYS A 2 14.99 -13.56 -23.47
N ASP A 3 16.18 -14.06 -23.18
CA ASP A 3 16.52 -14.75 -21.91
C ASP A 3 16.40 -13.84 -20.68
N GLY A 4 16.72 -12.56 -20.82
CA GLY A 4 16.57 -11.60 -19.73
C GLY A 4 15.10 -11.29 -19.40
N ILE A 5 14.23 -11.25 -20.39
CA ILE A 5 12.79 -11.02 -20.19
C ILE A 5 12.16 -12.23 -19.51
N VAL A 6 12.44 -13.44 -20.01
CA VAL A 6 11.93 -14.69 -19.41
C VAL A 6 12.37 -14.82 -17.94
N LYS A 7 13.66 -14.58 -17.66
CA LYS A 7 14.19 -14.61 -16.30
C LYS A 7 13.48 -13.61 -15.38
N ASN A 8 13.30 -12.38 -15.83
CA ASN A 8 12.61 -11.35 -15.04
C ASN A 8 11.14 -11.73 -14.78
N THR A 9 10.47 -12.30 -15.77
CA THR A 9 9.06 -12.76 -15.63
C THR A 9 8.96 -13.89 -14.61
N ILE A 10 9.85 -14.87 -14.67
CA ILE A 10 9.89 -15.99 -13.69
C ILE A 10 10.12 -15.45 -12.28
N ILE A 11 11.07 -14.51 -12.11
CA ILE A 11 11.32 -13.88 -10.80
C ILE A 11 10.09 -13.17 -10.28
N LEU A 12 9.38 -12.43 -11.12
CA LEU A 12 8.15 -11.73 -10.73
C LEU A 12 7.05 -12.70 -10.30
N ILE A 13 6.83 -13.78 -11.06
CA ILE A 13 5.83 -14.80 -10.73
C ILE A 13 6.18 -15.48 -9.40
N ALA A 14 7.42 -15.97 -9.26
CA ALA A 14 7.87 -16.62 -8.04
C ALA A 14 7.77 -15.70 -6.82
N THR A 15 8.22 -14.44 -6.96
CA THR A 15 8.11 -13.43 -5.91
C THR A 15 6.67 -13.17 -5.52
N SER A 16 5.76 -13.04 -6.50
CA SER A 16 4.33 -12.83 -6.24
C SER A 16 3.69 -13.99 -5.48
N MET A 17 4.07 -15.23 -5.80
CA MET A 17 3.60 -16.41 -5.05
C MET A 17 4.11 -16.39 -3.61
N ILE A 18 5.39 -16.11 -3.40
CA ILE A 18 5.97 -16.01 -2.05
C ILE A 18 5.27 -14.91 -1.24
N ILE A 19 5.02 -13.74 -1.84
CA ILE A 19 4.31 -12.63 -1.19
C ILE A 19 2.90 -13.05 -0.77
N ARG A 20 2.19 -13.82 -1.59
CA ARG A 20 0.84 -14.34 -1.23
C ARG A 20 0.90 -15.25 -0.01
N VAL A 21 1.86 -16.19 0.02
CA VAL A 21 2.07 -17.08 1.18
C VAL A 21 2.40 -16.25 2.42
N LEU A 22 3.34 -15.29 2.31
CA LEU A 22 3.70 -14.40 3.43
C LEU A 22 2.52 -13.55 3.90
N SER A 23 1.66 -13.09 3.00
CA SER A 23 0.45 -12.33 3.35
C SER A 23 -0.55 -13.20 4.12
N LEU A 24 -0.69 -14.47 3.74
CA LEU A 24 -1.51 -15.43 4.49
C LEU A 24 -0.92 -15.69 5.88
N VAL A 25 0.39 -15.91 5.97
CA VAL A 25 1.10 -16.07 7.25
C VAL A 25 0.90 -14.85 8.14
N ASN A 26 1.07 -13.63 7.60
CA ASN A 26 0.84 -12.39 8.33
C ASN A 26 -0.59 -12.33 8.89
N ARG A 27 -1.58 -12.73 8.09
CA ARG A 27 -2.98 -12.73 8.51
C ARG A 27 -3.22 -13.73 9.66
N ILE A 28 -2.66 -14.94 9.56
CA ILE A 28 -2.76 -15.96 10.62
C ILE A 28 -2.10 -15.44 11.90
N VAL A 29 -0.92 -14.85 11.81
CA VAL A 29 -0.21 -14.27 12.96
C VAL A 29 -1.04 -13.17 13.61
N LEU A 30 -1.55 -12.22 12.83
CA LEU A 30 -2.38 -11.13 13.34
C LEU A 30 -3.68 -11.67 13.99
N THR A 31 -4.35 -12.63 13.37
CA THR A 31 -5.58 -13.23 13.91
C THR A 31 -5.32 -13.91 15.26
N ARG A 32 -4.21 -14.63 15.38
CA ARG A 32 -3.86 -15.31 16.64
C ARG A 32 -3.43 -14.34 17.74
N LEU A 33 -2.73 -13.26 17.41
CA LEU A 33 -2.23 -12.30 18.39
C LEU A 33 -3.30 -11.29 18.81
N LEU A 34 -4.10 -10.79 17.88
CA LEU A 34 -5.15 -9.80 18.16
C LEU A 34 -6.45 -10.39 18.71
N GLY A 35 -6.67 -11.69 18.50
CA GLY A 35 -7.93 -12.32 18.82
C GLY A 35 -9.09 -11.90 17.90
N GLU A 36 -10.31 -12.35 18.20
CA GLU A 36 -11.49 -12.11 17.36
C GLU A 36 -11.85 -10.62 17.26
N GLU A 37 -11.89 -9.92 18.39
CA GLU A 37 -12.26 -8.50 18.42
C GLU A 37 -11.19 -7.61 17.75
N GLY A 38 -9.90 -7.90 17.98
CA GLY A 38 -8.83 -7.11 17.42
C GLY A 38 -8.69 -7.30 15.92
N ILE A 39 -8.80 -8.53 15.41
CA ILE A 39 -8.77 -8.75 13.97
C ILE A 39 -9.98 -8.14 13.29
N ALA A 40 -11.14 -8.12 13.93
CA ALA A 40 -12.33 -7.48 13.42
C ALA A 40 -12.11 -5.97 13.26
N LEU A 41 -11.59 -5.31 14.31
CA LEU A 41 -11.25 -3.89 14.26
C LEU A 41 -10.16 -3.58 13.23
N TYR A 42 -9.15 -4.44 13.10
CA TYR A 42 -8.11 -4.30 12.08
C TYR A 42 -8.69 -4.36 10.66
N VAL A 43 -9.51 -5.38 10.37
CA VAL A 43 -10.02 -5.65 9.01
C VAL A 43 -10.98 -4.56 8.54
N ILE A 44 -11.83 -4.00 9.41
CA ILE A 44 -12.74 -2.92 9.03
C ILE A 44 -12.00 -1.62 8.67
N THR A 45 -10.77 -1.44 9.14
CA THR A 45 -9.95 -0.27 8.79
C THR A 45 -9.23 -0.42 7.43
N LEU A 46 -9.00 -1.64 6.93
CA LEU A 46 -8.20 -1.89 5.72
C LEU A 46 -8.73 -1.22 4.46
N PRO A 47 -10.06 -1.17 4.19
CA PRO A 47 -10.57 -0.49 3.00
C PRO A 47 -10.27 1.00 2.99
N SER A 48 -10.39 1.67 4.15
CA SER A 48 -10.06 3.09 4.30
C SER A 48 -8.55 3.33 4.12
N LEU A 49 -7.71 2.47 4.71
CA LEU A 49 -6.27 2.47 4.49
C LEU A 49 -5.92 2.31 3.01
N GLY A 50 -6.54 1.35 2.33
CA GLY A 50 -6.34 1.10 0.90
C GLY A 50 -6.63 2.32 0.04
N LEU A 51 -7.69 3.06 0.37
CA LEU A 51 -8.04 4.30 -0.32
C LEU A 51 -6.96 5.37 -0.13
N PHE A 52 -6.54 5.63 1.12
CA PHE A 52 -5.47 6.60 1.41
C PHE A 52 -4.15 6.22 0.75
N MET A 53 -3.76 4.94 0.79
CA MET A 53 -2.56 4.42 0.13
C MET A 53 -2.61 4.58 -1.39
N THR A 54 -3.80 4.39 -2.01
CA THR A 54 -3.97 4.56 -3.46
C THR A 54 -3.82 6.03 -3.86
N PHE A 55 -4.40 6.96 -3.10
CA PHE A 55 -4.22 8.39 -3.31
C PHE A 55 -2.76 8.80 -3.13
N ALA A 56 -2.14 8.47 -1.99
CA ALA A 56 -0.77 8.85 -1.67
C ALA A 56 0.25 8.27 -2.67
N GLY A 57 0.02 7.02 -3.10
CA GLY A 57 0.89 6.34 -4.07
C GLY A 57 0.82 6.93 -5.47
N PHE A 58 -0.30 7.57 -5.84
CA PHE A 58 -0.55 8.31 -7.08
C PHE A 58 -0.06 7.58 -8.35
N SER A 59 -0.12 6.26 -8.36
CA SER A 59 0.40 5.40 -9.44
C SER A 59 1.78 5.78 -9.95
N LEU A 60 2.62 6.41 -9.11
CA LEU A 60 3.94 6.90 -9.48
C LEU A 60 4.89 5.79 -9.92
N ASN A 61 4.71 4.57 -9.42
CA ASN A 61 5.48 3.42 -9.87
C ASN A 61 5.29 3.14 -11.38
N ILE A 62 4.09 3.31 -11.91
CA ILE A 62 3.78 3.13 -13.34
C ILE A 62 4.25 4.34 -14.14
N ALA A 63 3.94 5.56 -13.67
CA ALA A 63 4.31 6.79 -14.35
C ALA A 63 5.83 6.94 -14.50
N VAL A 64 6.57 6.76 -13.41
CA VAL A 64 8.04 6.82 -13.42
C VAL A 64 8.63 5.71 -14.28
N SER A 65 8.10 4.49 -14.18
CA SER A 65 8.56 3.36 -14.99
C SER A 65 8.43 3.66 -16.48
N LYS A 66 7.28 4.18 -16.92
CA LYS A 66 7.05 4.54 -18.32
C LYS A 66 7.98 5.67 -18.77
N VAL A 67 8.06 6.76 -18.02
CA VAL A 67 8.87 7.93 -18.39
C VAL A 67 10.37 7.57 -18.41
N ILE A 68 10.87 6.75 -17.49
CA ILE A 68 12.26 6.27 -17.50
C ILE A 68 12.53 5.37 -18.71
N ALA A 69 11.61 4.46 -19.04
CA ALA A 69 11.76 3.58 -20.20
C ALA A 69 11.75 4.36 -21.53
N GLU A 70 10.83 5.32 -21.69
CA GLU A 70 10.79 6.23 -22.85
C GLU A 70 12.06 7.10 -22.93
N ASN A 71 12.54 7.59 -21.79
CA ASN A 71 13.73 8.41 -21.73
C ASN A 71 15.01 7.63 -22.10
N ALA A 72 15.05 6.31 -21.88
CA ALA A 72 16.18 5.48 -22.29
C ALA A 72 16.41 5.50 -23.82
N VAL A 73 15.33 5.71 -24.59
CA VAL A 73 15.37 5.79 -26.07
C VAL A 73 15.50 7.24 -26.53
N THR A 74 14.74 8.16 -25.93
CA THR A 74 14.64 9.55 -26.42
C THR A 74 15.72 10.47 -25.87
N GLY A 75 16.31 10.15 -24.71
CA GLY A 75 17.32 10.98 -24.04
C GLY A 75 16.85 12.39 -23.67
N ARG A 76 15.53 12.64 -23.62
CA ARG A 76 14.96 14.00 -23.48
C ARG A 76 15.16 14.63 -22.11
N HIS A 77 15.27 13.81 -21.05
CA HIS A 77 15.32 14.30 -19.67
C HIS A 77 16.47 13.68 -18.89
N SER A 78 17.01 14.40 -17.92
CA SER A 78 17.92 13.81 -16.93
C SER A 78 17.16 12.86 -16.02
N GLU A 79 17.67 11.63 -15.81
CA GLU A 79 17.06 10.68 -14.89
C GLU A 79 16.96 11.24 -13.47
N LYS A 80 17.96 12.01 -13.03
CA LYS A 80 17.93 12.70 -11.73
C LYS A 80 16.76 13.67 -11.64
N LYS A 81 16.47 14.40 -12.73
CA LYS A 81 15.37 15.37 -12.77
C LYS A 81 14.01 14.66 -12.76
N ILE A 82 13.88 13.52 -13.49
CA ILE A 82 12.67 12.70 -13.45
C ILE A 82 12.40 12.24 -12.00
N LEU A 83 13.42 11.71 -11.31
CA LEU A 83 13.29 11.27 -9.92
C LEU A 83 12.95 12.42 -8.98
N SER A 84 13.66 13.56 -9.07
CA SER A 84 13.41 14.71 -8.20
C SER A 84 11.98 15.24 -8.35
N VAL A 85 11.50 15.39 -9.60
CA VAL A 85 10.12 15.84 -9.86
C VAL A 85 9.10 14.81 -9.39
N ALA A 86 9.35 13.51 -9.61
CA ALA A 86 8.46 12.45 -9.15
C ALA A 86 8.38 12.40 -7.62
N VAL A 87 9.51 12.57 -6.92
CA VAL A 87 9.54 12.68 -5.45
C VAL A 87 8.75 13.89 -4.98
N ALA A 88 8.94 15.06 -5.61
CA ALA A 88 8.20 16.28 -5.26
C ALA A 88 6.69 16.09 -5.45
N ILE A 89 6.25 15.52 -6.58
CA ILE A 89 4.84 15.18 -6.83
C ILE A 89 4.33 14.20 -5.77
N GLY A 90 5.07 13.12 -5.49
CA GLY A 90 4.67 12.11 -4.51
C GLY A 90 4.51 12.67 -3.11
N LEU A 91 5.45 13.52 -2.65
CA LEU A 91 5.37 14.18 -1.35
C LEU A 91 4.21 15.19 -1.30
N ALA A 92 3.99 15.97 -2.36
CA ALA A 92 2.89 16.92 -2.43
C ALA A 92 1.52 16.21 -2.40
N VAL A 93 1.36 15.13 -3.18
CA VAL A 93 0.11 14.35 -3.20
C VAL A 93 -0.09 13.62 -1.88
N SER A 94 0.97 13.05 -1.27
CA SER A 94 0.83 12.41 0.04
C SER A 94 0.47 13.41 1.13
N ALA A 95 1.03 14.62 1.12
CA ALA A 95 0.65 15.70 2.03
C ALA A 95 -0.82 16.10 1.86
N ALA A 96 -1.28 16.27 0.62
CA ALA A 96 -2.70 16.54 0.35
C ALA A 96 -3.59 15.39 0.82
N THR A 97 -3.17 14.13 0.63
CA THR A 97 -3.90 12.95 1.12
C THR A 97 -3.95 12.92 2.65
N ILE A 98 -2.88 13.29 3.33
CA ILE A 98 -2.84 13.42 4.80
C ILE A 98 -3.88 14.44 5.28
N LEU A 99 -3.90 15.62 4.69
CA LEU A 99 -4.87 16.67 5.04
C LEU A 99 -6.30 16.20 4.80
N LEU A 100 -6.55 15.56 3.65
CA LEU A 100 -7.85 14.97 3.33
C LEU A 100 -8.24 13.88 4.35
N ALA A 101 -7.33 12.94 4.64
CA ALA A 101 -7.57 11.87 5.59
C ALA A 101 -7.91 12.42 6.97
N LEU A 102 -7.17 13.40 7.48
CA LEU A 102 -7.43 14.04 8.77
C LEU A 102 -8.80 14.76 8.79
N ALA A 103 -9.17 15.41 7.69
CA ALA A 103 -10.46 16.12 7.58
C ALA A 103 -11.66 15.15 7.60
N ILE A 104 -11.54 14.00 6.92
CA ILE A 104 -12.64 13.02 6.81
C ILE A 104 -12.62 11.94 7.90
N LEU A 105 -11.55 11.84 8.69
CA LEU A 105 -11.36 10.75 9.66
C LEU A 105 -12.50 10.66 10.67
N LYS A 106 -12.84 11.78 11.30
CA LYS A 106 -13.91 11.83 12.31
C LYS A 106 -15.29 11.50 11.73
N PRO A 107 -15.78 12.16 10.64
CA PRO A 107 -17.04 11.80 10.03
C PRO A 107 -17.07 10.35 9.49
N LEU A 108 -15.97 9.84 8.94
CA LEU A 108 -15.88 8.47 8.49
C LEU A 108 -16.11 7.46 9.63
N ILE A 109 -15.49 7.70 10.78
CA ILE A 109 -15.59 6.82 11.93
C ILE A 109 -16.97 6.87 12.57
N VAL A 110 -17.50 8.08 12.78
CA VAL A 110 -18.76 8.27 13.49
C VAL A 110 -19.97 7.87 12.64
N TYR A 111 -20.01 8.32 11.40
CA TYR A 111 -21.18 8.14 10.52
C TYR A 111 -21.04 6.96 9.56
N GLY A 112 -19.81 6.69 9.08
CA GLY A 112 -19.54 5.63 8.11
C GLY A 112 -19.37 4.26 8.77
N LEU A 113 -18.32 4.09 9.55
CA LEU A 113 -17.97 2.79 10.14
C LEU A 113 -18.71 2.51 11.45
N LYS A 114 -19.18 3.55 12.15
CA LYS A 114 -19.78 3.48 13.50
C LYS A 114 -18.92 2.69 14.50
N GLN A 115 -17.59 2.87 14.42
CA GLN A 115 -16.59 2.16 15.21
C GLN A 115 -15.56 3.18 15.74
N GLU A 116 -15.82 3.78 16.88
CA GLU A 116 -14.94 4.81 17.47
C GLU A 116 -13.51 4.30 17.73
N ASN A 117 -13.37 3.03 18.08
CA ASN A 117 -12.09 2.38 18.31
C ASN A 117 -11.18 2.32 17.06
N ALA A 118 -11.74 2.57 15.85
CA ALA A 118 -10.97 2.62 14.61
C ALA A 118 -10.18 3.93 14.43
N PHE A 119 -10.39 4.94 15.32
CA PHE A 119 -9.75 6.25 15.20
C PHE A 119 -8.23 6.17 15.21
N PHE A 120 -7.65 5.57 16.26
CA PHE A 120 -6.20 5.50 16.40
C PHE A 120 -5.52 4.64 15.33
N PRO A 121 -6.04 3.46 14.96
CA PRO A 121 -5.51 2.69 13.84
C PRO A 121 -5.51 3.46 12.52
N LEU A 122 -6.59 4.17 12.17
CA LEU A 122 -6.65 4.96 10.96
C LEU A 122 -5.75 6.20 11.01
N LEU A 123 -5.67 6.87 12.15
CA LEU A 123 -4.75 7.98 12.35
C LEU A 123 -3.29 7.55 12.19
N ALA A 124 -2.94 6.37 12.70
CA ALA A 124 -1.59 5.81 12.57
C ALA A 124 -1.16 5.63 11.11
N SER A 125 -2.11 5.36 10.20
CA SER A 125 -1.82 5.18 8.78
C SER A 125 -1.28 6.43 8.10
N VAL A 126 -1.64 7.60 8.58
CA VAL A 126 -1.24 8.89 8.00
C VAL A 126 0.29 9.04 8.00
N PHE A 127 0.97 8.48 9.00
CA PHE A 127 2.41 8.63 9.15
C PHE A 127 3.25 7.94 8.08
N PHE A 128 2.75 6.88 7.45
CA PHE A 128 3.53 6.16 6.44
C PHE A 128 3.10 6.45 4.99
N LEU A 129 2.10 7.30 4.75
CA LEU A 129 1.70 7.68 3.40
C LEU A 129 2.84 8.29 2.55
N PRO A 130 3.70 9.18 3.08
CA PRO A 130 4.86 9.68 2.33
C PRO A 130 5.86 8.58 1.96
N LEU A 131 6.03 7.58 2.83
CA LEU A 131 6.94 6.45 2.57
C LEU A 131 6.44 5.61 1.38
N ILE A 132 5.13 5.40 1.28
CA ILE A 132 4.51 4.70 0.13
C ILE A 132 4.77 5.46 -1.17
N ALA A 133 4.60 6.78 -1.17
CA ALA A 133 4.88 7.61 -2.34
C ALA A 133 6.34 7.48 -2.78
N LEU A 134 7.29 7.57 -1.85
CA LEU A 134 8.72 7.41 -2.13
C LEU A 134 9.06 6.01 -2.63
N ASN A 135 8.57 4.96 -1.99
CA ASN A 135 8.75 3.58 -2.44
C ASN A 135 8.25 3.40 -3.88
N ASN A 136 7.06 3.94 -4.21
CA ASN A 136 6.50 3.87 -5.56
C ASN A 136 7.39 4.55 -6.60
N VAL A 137 7.95 5.73 -6.30
CA VAL A 137 8.87 6.43 -7.19
C VAL A 137 10.12 5.59 -7.49
N PHE A 138 10.79 5.11 -6.46
CA PHE A 138 12.03 4.35 -6.63
C PHE A 138 11.82 2.96 -7.24
N ARG A 139 10.73 2.28 -6.91
CA ARG A 139 10.33 1.04 -7.59
C ARG A 139 10.04 1.28 -9.07
N GLY A 140 9.36 2.38 -9.40
CA GLY A 140 9.11 2.80 -10.77
C GLY A 140 10.41 3.02 -11.55
N TYR A 141 11.41 3.63 -10.93
CA TYR A 141 12.73 3.82 -11.54
C TYR A 141 13.39 2.49 -11.93
N PHE A 142 13.44 1.53 -10.99
CA PHE A 142 14.03 0.21 -11.28
C PHE A 142 13.23 -0.57 -12.33
N ASN A 143 11.92 -0.48 -12.31
CA ASN A 143 11.05 -1.10 -13.31
C ASN A 143 11.31 -0.48 -14.71
N GLY A 144 11.41 0.84 -14.81
CA GLY A 144 11.71 1.55 -16.06
C GLY A 144 13.11 1.23 -16.62
N LYS A 145 14.05 0.87 -15.75
CA LYS A 145 15.40 0.38 -16.11
C LYS A 145 15.41 -1.10 -16.48
N ASN A 146 14.25 -1.75 -16.56
CA ASN A 146 14.13 -3.21 -16.77
C ASN A 146 14.82 -4.05 -15.67
N ARG A 147 14.94 -3.50 -14.45
CA ARG A 147 15.47 -4.17 -13.26
C ARG A 147 14.36 -4.56 -12.29
N MET A 148 13.33 -5.21 -12.82
CA MET A 148 12.12 -5.59 -12.09
C MET A 148 12.42 -6.47 -10.86
N ALA A 149 13.49 -7.29 -10.92
CA ALA A 149 13.93 -8.09 -9.79
C ALA A 149 14.23 -7.24 -8.53
N THR A 150 14.82 -6.05 -8.68
CA THR A 150 15.10 -5.16 -7.54
C THR A 150 13.82 -4.69 -6.88
N SER A 151 12.81 -4.31 -7.67
CA SER A 151 11.49 -3.93 -7.18
C SER A 151 10.79 -5.12 -6.49
N ALA A 152 10.87 -6.31 -7.07
CA ALA A 152 10.32 -7.54 -6.50
C ALA A 152 10.95 -7.88 -5.14
N TYR A 153 12.28 -7.83 -5.03
CA TYR A 153 12.98 -8.03 -3.75
C TYR A 153 12.63 -6.96 -2.71
N ALA A 154 12.44 -5.70 -3.12
CA ALA A 154 11.99 -4.65 -2.21
C ALA A 154 10.62 -4.96 -1.63
N THR A 155 9.70 -5.52 -2.43
CA THR A 155 8.38 -5.95 -1.95
C THR A 155 8.48 -7.16 -1.00
N LEU A 156 9.39 -8.10 -1.26
CA LEU A 156 9.64 -9.21 -0.32
C LEU A 156 10.20 -8.70 1.01
N VAL A 157 11.20 -7.81 0.97
CA VAL A 157 11.78 -7.19 2.17
C VAL A 157 10.72 -6.44 2.95
N GLU A 158 9.87 -5.67 2.27
CA GLU A 158 8.73 -5.00 2.90
C GLU A 158 7.82 -5.99 3.64
N GLN A 159 7.40 -7.06 2.96
CA GLN A 159 6.46 -8.02 3.53
C GLN A 159 7.05 -8.76 4.74
N VAL A 160 8.30 -9.21 4.64
CA VAL A 160 8.99 -9.88 5.75
C VAL A 160 9.17 -8.93 6.94
N SER A 161 9.60 -7.70 6.67
CA SER A 161 9.80 -6.68 7.72
C SER A 161 8.48 -6.28 8.37
N ARG A 162 7.39 -6.19 7.61
CA ARG A 162 6.03 -5.95 8.13
C ARG A 162 5.61 -7.04 9.12
N ILE A 163 5.81 -8.31 8.77
CA ILE A 163 5.49 -9.44 9.65
C ILE A 163 6.35 -9.39 10.91
N ALA A 164 7.65 -9.17 10.77
CA ALA A 164 8.57 -9.09 11.91
C ALA A 164 8.23 -7.92 12.83
N CYS A 165 7.95 -6.73 12.27
CA CYS A 165 7.51 -5.56 13.03
C CYS A 165 6.18 -5.81 13.75
N ALA A 166 5.21 -6.42 13.06
CA ALA A 166 3.91 -6.73 13.66
C ALA A 166 4.07 -7.70 14.84
N PHE A 167 4.82 -8.78 14.64
CA PHE A 167 5.10 -9.75 15.71
C PHE A 167 5.80 -9.09 16.89
N LEU A 168 6.86 -8.33 16.65
CA LEU A 168 7.65 -7.67 17.71
C LEU A 168 6.80 -6.65 18.49
N LEU A 169 6.10 -5.75 17.79
CA LEU A 169 5.29 -4.73 18.42
C LEU A 169 4.12 -5.33 19.21
N LEU A 170 3.44 -6.33 18.67
CA LEU A 170 2.36 -7.00 19.37
C LEU A 170 2.88 -7.79 20.56
N TYR A 171 4.00 -8.51 20.42
CA TYR A 171 4.59 -9.25 21.54
C TYR A 171 4.93 -8.35 22.73
N LEU A 172 5.48 -7.15 22.47
CA LEU A 172 5.90 -6.20 23.50
C LEU A 172 4.72 -5.43 24.12
N PHE A 173 3.66 -5.15 23.37
CA PHE A 173 2.63 -4.19 23.79
C PHE A 173 1.20 -4.76 23.80
N LEU A 174 1.01 -6.06 23.58
CA LEU A 174 -0.33 -6.67 23.57
C LEU A 174 -1.08 -6.45 24.89
N SER A 175 -0.36 -6.43 26.01
CA SER A 175 -0.94 -6.19 27.35
C SER A 175 -1.46 -4.76 27.58
N ARG A 176 -1.15 -3.82 26.68
CA ARG A 176 -1.55 -2.40 26.78
C ARG A 176 -2.99 -2.14 26.34
N GLY A 177 -3.68 -3.14 25.81
CA GLY A 177 -5.08 -3.06 25.38
C GLY A 177 -5.28 -3.20 23.89
N LEU A 178 -6.51 -3.56 23.51
CA LEU A 178 -6.88 -3.94 22.14
C LEU A 178 -6.64 -2.84 21.10
N ILE A 179 -7.05 -1.61 21.41
CA ILE A 179 -6.93 -0.47 20.48
C ILE A 179 -5.46 -0.19 20.17
N ILE A 180 -4.59 -0.25 21.21
CA ILE A 180 -3.15 -0.07 21.04
C ILE A 180 -2.58 -1.19 20.18
N ALA A 181 -2.95 -2.44 20.44
CA ALA A 181 -2.48 -3.57 19.66
C ALA A 181 -2.87 -3.44 18.16
N VAL A 182 -4.10 -3.08 17.85
CA VAL A 182 -4.54 -2.87 16.47
C VAL A 182 -3.82 -1.68 15.82
N THR A 183 -3.62 -0.60 16.57
CA THR A 183 -2.86 0.57 16.09
C THR A 183 -1.42 0.19 15.75
N LEU A 184 -0.77 -0.61 16.57
CA LEU A 184 0.58 -1.11 16.34
C LEU A 184 0.65 -2.09 15.15
N ALA A 185 -0.38 -2.90 14.95
CA ALA A 185 -0.48 -3.75 13.76
C ALA A 185 -0.56 -2.92 12.46
N VAL A 186 -1.25 -1.78 12.49
CA VAL A 186 -1.27 -0.83 11.37
C VAL A 186 0.09 -0.13 11.22
N LEU A 187 0.72 0.32 12.30
CA LEU A 187 2.06 0.93 12.26
C LEU A 187 3.14 -0.03 11.76
N ALA A 188 2.99 -1.33 11.98
CA ALA A 188 3.91 -2.33 11.42
C ALA A 188 3.93 -2.32 9.88
N MET A 189 2.85 -1.88 9.22
CA MET A 189 2.85 -1.65 7.76
C MET A 189 3.86 -0.56 7.41
N GLY A 190 3.89 0.54 8.18
CA GLY A 190 4.89 1.60 8.03
C GLY A 190 6.31 1.12 8.27
N GLY A 191 6.52 0.23 9.25
CA GLY A 191 7.82 -0.42 9.49
C GLY A 191 8.32 -1.18 8.25
N GLY A 192 7.45 -1.92 7.58
CA GLY A 192 7.77 -2.57 6.30
C GLY A 192 8.16 -1.58 5.21
N GLU A 193 7.43 -0.47 5.08
CA GLU A 193 7.74 0.60 4.12
C GLU A 193 9.11 1.25 4.38
N ILE A 194 9.48 1.49 5.65
CA ILE A 194 10.78 2.06 6.03
C ILE A 194 11.91 1.14 5.59
N VAL A 195 11.83 -0.15 5.91
CA VAL A 195 12.89 -1.11 5.58
C VAL A 195 12.99 -1.32 4.07
N SER A 196 11.87 -1.38 3.37
CA SER A 196 11.81 -1.43 1.90
C SER A 196 12.47 -0.20 1.27
N LEU A 197 12.15 0.99 1.77
CA LEU A 197 12.73 2.24 1.28
C LEU A 197 14.25 2.27 1.52
N ALA A 198 14.70 1.86 2.70
CA ALA A 198 16.13 1.76 3.01
C ALA A 198 16.86 0.79 2.06
N PHE A 199 16.26 -0.37 1.79
CA PHE A 199 16.79 -1.34 0.83
C PHE A 199 16.89 -0.76 -0.58
N ILE A 200 15.84 -0.10 -1.07
CA ILE A 200 15.81 0.50 -2.39
C ILE A 200 16.82 1.64 -2.51
N LEU A 201 16.93 2.51 -1.50
CA LEU A 201 17.91 3.60 -1.47
C LEU A 201 19.35 3.05 -1.43
N TRP A 202 19.58 1.96 -0.71
CA TRP A 202 20.88 1.28 -0.74
C TRP A 202 21.23 0.78 -2.14
N LYS A 203 20.27 0.21 -2.87
CA LYS A 203 20.46 -0.19 -4.28
C LYS A 203 20.69 1.01 -5.18
N MET A 204 19.98 2.13 -4.94
CA MET A 204 20.15 3.38 -5.70
C MET A 204 21.56 3.98 -5.58
N ARG A 205 22.26 3.80 -4.44
CA ARG A 205 23.66 4.27 -4.29
C ARG A 205 24.62 3.66 -5.31
N LYS A 206 24.31 2.45 -5.81
CA LYS A 206 25.08 1.75 -6.84
C LYS A 206 24.70 2.16 -8.27
N GLU A 207 23.59 2.89 -8.41
CA GLU A 207 23.15 3.42 -9.69
C GLU A 207 23.81 4.78 -9.98
N ARG A 208 24.16 4.98 -11.24
CA ARG A 208 24.60 6.31 -11.73
C ARG A 208 23.51 6.83 -12.65
N PRO A 209 22.54 7.61 -12.14
CA PRO A 209 21.51 8.21 -12.97
C PRO A 209 22.18 9.07 -14.05
N ARG A 210 21.84 8.86 -15.31
CA ARG A 210 22.45 9.55 -16.45
C ARG A 210 22.15 11.04 -16.37
N PRO A 211 23.17 11.91 -16.33
CA PRO A 211 22.97 13.32 -16.51
C PRO A 211 22.63 13.57 -17.98
N ASN A 212 21.63 14.37 -18.25
CA ASN A 212 21.35 14.84 -19.60
C ASN A 212 21.19 16.35 -19.59
N ALA A 213 21.55 17.02 -20.69
CA ALA A 213 21.60 18.47 -20.78
C ALA A 213 20.21 19.15 -20.82
N SER A 214 19.12 18.39 -20.93
CA SER A 214 17.78 18.96 -21.03
C SER A 214 17.33 19.63 -19.75
N THR A 215 16.88 20.88 -19.87
CA THR A 215 16.37 21.70 -18.76
C THR A 215 14.88 21.58 -18.53
N ALA A 216 14.12 21.03 -19.49
CA ALA A 216 12.66 20.94 -19.38
C ALA A 216 12.21 19.97 -18.28
N PRO A 217 11.28 20.37 -17.38
CA PRO A 217 10.78 19.49 -16.32
C PRO A 217 9.89 18.39 -16.90
N PRO A 218 10.03 17.11 -16.46
CA PRO A 218 9.23 16.00 -16.94
C PRO A 218 7.84 15.93 -16.31
N THR A 219 7.37 17.00 -15.66
CA THR A 219 6.13 17.05 -14.89
C THR A 219 4.92 16.61 -15.72
N ASN A 220 4.76 17.18 -16.93
CA ASN A 220 3.65 16.84 -17.81
C ASN A 220 3.69 15.38 -18.28
N ALA A 221 4.89 14.84 -18.52
CA ALA A 221 5.04 13.43 -18.89
C ALA A 221 4.62 12.49 -17.75
N LEU A 222 5.00 12.81 -16.52
CA LEU A 222 4.60 12.05 -15.33
C LEU A 222 3.10 12.16 -15.08
N LEU A 223 2.53 13.37 -15.08
CA LEU A 223 1.12 13.60 -14.79
C LEU A 223 0.18 12.99 -15.83
N LYS A 224 0.54 13.04 -17.13
CA LYS A 224 -0.22 12.40 -18.21
C LYS A 224 -0.39 10.89 -18.02
N VAL A 225 0.49 10.25 -17.27
CA VAL A 225 0.39 8.82 -16.96
C VAL A 225 -0.22 8.61 -15.57
N ALA A 226 0.26 9.37 -14.57
CA ALA A 226 -0.16 9.18 -13.19
C ALA A 226 -1.66 9.45 -12.97
N ILE A 227 -2.20 10.55 -13.54
CA ILE A 227 -3.59 10.95 -13.33
C ILE A 227 -4.58 9.89 -13.85
N PRO A 228 -4.56 9.47 -15.15
CA PRO A 228 -5.53 8.52 -15.64
C PRO A 228 -5.37 7.13 -15.00
N THR A 229 -4.12 6.72 -14.71
CA THR A 229 -3.87 5.44 -14.05
C THR A 229 -4.39 5.44 -12.61
N THR A 230 -4.19 6.54 -11.88
CA THR A 230 -4.73 6.67 -10.51
C THR A 230 -6.26 6.73 -10.53
N ALA A 231 -6.87 7.49 -11.46
CA ALA A 231 -8.31 7.54 -11.60
C ALA A 231 -8.92 6.16 -11.86
N SER A 232 -8.33 5.37 -12.75
CA SER A 232 -8.76 3.98 -13.00
C SER A 232 -8.66 3.09 -11.75
N ARG A 233 -7.57 3.20 -10.98
CA ARG A 233 -7.39 2.44 -9.75
C ARG A 233 -8.34 2.87 -8.63
N LEU A 234 -8.65 4.16 -8.58
CA LEU A 234 -9.56 4.71 -7.58
C LEU A 234 -10.97 4.16 -7.70
N VAL A 235 -11.45 3.84 -8.91
CA VAL A 235 -12.77 3.22 -9.10
C VAL A 235 -12.90 1.94 -8.27
N GLY A 236 -11.97 0.99 -8.44
CA GLY A 236 -11.98 -0.26 -7.68
C GLY A 236 -11.71 -0.06 -6.18
N THR A 237 -10.76 0.81 -5.85
CA THR A 237 -10.42 1.07 -4.44
C THR A 237 -11.56 1.81 -3.71
N PHE A 238 -12.29 2.68 -4.40
CA PHE A 238 -13.44 3.38 -3.84
C PHE A 238 -14.60 2.42 -3.58
N THR A 239 -14.85 1.48 -4.48
CA THR A 239 -15.83 0.41 -4.26
C THR A 239 -15.49 -0.40 -3.02
N TYR A 240 -14.22 -0.79 -2.88
CA TYR A 240 -13.74 -1.50 -1.68
C TYR A 240 -13.85 -0.65 -0.41
N PHE A 241 -13.59 0.66 -0.51
CA PHE A 241 -13.76 1.59 0.62
C PHE A 241 -15.22 1.73 1.06
N LEU A 242 -16.17 1.72 0.13
CA LEU A 242 -17.60 1.81 0.45
C LEU A 242 -18.14 0.51 1.07
N GLU A 243 -17.52 -0.62 0.84
CA GLU A 243 -17.99 -1.93 1.31
C GLU A 243 -18.35 -1.94 2.81
N PRO A 244 -17.44 -1.61 3.76
CA PRO A 244 -17.78 -1.64 5.19
C PRO A 244 -18.79 -0.57 5.57
N ILE A 245 -18.84 0.56 4.87
CA ILE A 245 -19.79 1.64 5.13
C ILE A 245 -21.21 1.17 4.77
N VAL A 246 -21.40 0.65 3.56
CA VAL A 246 -22.68 0.12 3.09
C VAL A 246 -23.13 -1.06 3.94
N TYR A 247 -22.21 -1.97 4.26
CA TYR A 247 -22.48 -3.10 5.12
C TYR A 247 -22.96 -2.65 6.51
N THR A 248 -22.26 -1.70 7.12
CA THR A 248 -22.62 -1.14 8.43
C THR A 248 -23.98 -0.45 8.38
N ALA A 249 -24.24 0.35 7.33
CA ALA A 249 -25.51 1.04 7.16
C ALA A 249 -26.67 0.05 7.03
N ALA A 250 -26.53 -0.96 6.17
CA ALA A 250 -27.56 -1.97 5.93
C ALA A 250 -27.91 -2.76 7.20
N LEU A 251 -26.93 -3.25 7.93
CA LEU A 251 -27.17 -4.01 9.16
C LEU A 251 -27.71 -3.13 10.30
N THR A 252 -27.33 -1.85 10.35
CA THR A 252 -27.92 -0.91 11.32
C THR A 252 -29.42 -0.71 11.06
N LEU A 253 -29.87 -0.64 9.80
CA LEU A 253 -31.30 -0.53 9.45
C LEU A 253 -32.11 -1.74 9.90
N VAL A 254 -31.49 -2.92 9.95
CA VAL A 254 -32.12 -4.17 10.44
C VAL A 254 -32.07 -4.30 11.98
N GLY A 255 -31.41 -3.32 12.67
CA GLY A 255 -31.39 -3.28 14.14
C GLY A 255 -30.18 -3.95 14.79
N PHE A 256 -29.15 -4.33 14.02
CA PHE A 256 -27.92 -4.87 14.60
C PHE A 256 -27.08 -3.79 15.29
N GLY A 257 -26.52 -4.12 16.45
CA GLY A 257 -25.60 -3.24 17.16
C GLY A 257 -24.19 -3.22 16.55
N PRO A 258 -23.37 -2.15 16.82
CA PRO A 258 -22.05 -1.99 16.23
C PRO A 258 -21.09 -3.18 16.45
N GLY A 259 -21.10 -3.80 17.62
CA GLY A 259 -20.26 -4.96 17.92
C GLY A 259 -20.63 -6.20 17.10
N GLU A 260 -21.91 -6.47 16.91
CA GLU A 260 -22.38 -7.59 16.10
C GLU A 260 -22.08 -7.38 14.60
N ILE A 261 -22.25 -6.14 14.12
CA ILE A 261 -21.90 -5.74 12.75
C ILE A 261 -20.40 -5.99 12.50
N LEU A 262 -19.56 -5.56 13.44
CA LEU A 262 -18.11 -5.72 13.34
C LEU A 262 -17.72 -7.20 13.30
N ARG A 263 -18.31 -8.04 14.18
CA ARG A 263 -18.07 -9.49 14.23
C ARG A 263 -18.48 -10.16 12.92
N ARG A 264 -19.67 -9.87 12.39
CA ARG A 264 -20.17 -10.44 11.13
C ARG A 264 -19.32 -10.02 9.92
N TYR A 265 -18.93 -8.75 9.86
CA TYR A 265 -18.06 -8.25 8.81
C TYR A 265 -16.71 -8.97 8.82
N SER A 266 -16.11 -9.13 10.00
CA SER A 266 -14.82 -9.82 10.13
C SER A 266 -14.92 -11.32 9.80
N ALA A 267 -16.00 -11.97 10.12
CA ALA A 267 -16.21 -13.37 9.77
C ALA A 267 -16.12 -13.60 8.23
N ILE A 268 -16.68 -12.68 7.46
CA ILE A 268 -16.62 -12.73 6.00
C ILE A 268 -15.24 -12.33 5.50
N THR A 269 -14.73 -11.18 5.93
CA THR A 269 -13.52 -10.56 5.35
C THR A 269 -12.23 -11.12 5.91
N ALA A 270 -12.18 -11.48 7.20
CA ALA A 270 -10.97 -12.05 7.82
C ALA A 270 -10.80 -13.54 7.52
N TYR A 271 -11.90 -14.28 7.44
CA TYR A 271 -11.84 -15.74 7.29
C TYR A 271 -12.36 -16.23 5.93
N GLY A 272 -13.52 -15.73 5.46
CA GLY A 272 -14.15 -16.18 4.22
C GLY A 272 -13.40 -15.79 2.96
N ILE A 273 -13.15 -14.49 2.74
CA ILE A 273 -12.51 -13.98 1.52
C ILE A 273 -11.11 -14.58 1.27
N PRO A 274 -10.21 -14.74 2.27
CA PRO A 274 -8.89 -15.33 2.03
C PRO A 274 -8.91 -16.79 1.59
N LEU A 275 -9.97 -17.53 1.91
CA LEU A 275 -10.12 -18.92 1.46
C LEU A 275 -10.57 -19.01 0.00
N ILE A 276 -11.32 -18.02 -0.47
CA ILE A 276 -11.89 -18.01 -1.82
C ILE A 276 -10.93 -17.36 -2.83
N THR A 277 -10.23 -16.28 -2.44
CA THR A 277 -9.38 -15.49 -3.35
C THR A 277 -8.15 -16.21 -3.92
N PRO A 278 -7.48 -17.17 -3.25
CA PRO A 278 -6.39 -17.91 -3.89
C PRO A 278 -6.81 -18.69 -5.12
N VAL A 279 -8.07 -19.10 -5.20
CA VAL A 279 -8.62 -19.91 -6.31
C VAL A 279 -9.04 -19.02 -7.49
N SER A 280 -9.52 -17.81 -7.22
CA SER A 280 -10.07 -16.92 -8.25
C SER A 280 -9.00 -16.36 -9.23
N TYR A 281 -7.74 -16.28 -8.83
CA TYR A 281 -6.66 -15.73 -9.67
C TYR A 281 -5.92 -16.77 -10.54
N THR A 282 -6.30 -18.04 -10.47
CA THR A 282 -5.71 -19.08 -11.32
C THR A 282 -6.44 -19.22 -12.66
N HIS A 283 -7.56 -18.51 -12.86
CA HIS A 283 -8.39 -18.56 -14.08
C HIS A 283 -8.42 -17.25 -14.88
N LEU A 284 -7.52 -16.27 -14.57
CA LEU A 284 -7.25 -15.06 -15.37
C LEU A 284 -5.78 -15.03 -15.79
#